data_57d8cfed43db39256b3d420efc5a6d10
#
_entry.id   57d8cfed43db39256b3d420efc5a6d10
#
_cell.length_a   1.000
_cell.length_b   1.000
_cell.length_c   1.000
_cell.angle_alpha   90.00
_cell.angle_beta   90.00
_cell.angle_gamma   90.00
#
_symmetry.space_group_name_H-M   'P 1'
#
loop_
_entity.id
_entity.type
_entity.pdbx_description
1 polymer ?
#
loop_
_entity_poly.entity_id
_entity_poly.type
_entity_poly.pdbx_seq_one_letter_code
_entity_poly.pdbx_strand_id
1 'polypeptide(L)'
;AAFQMLGLLRDPAHLASWCADHSDLKAWDCAVPPHSEGMYVYASWPFEDIAAYRAQLGLDNLPDGSWAPFGDARIRAVLAMAPCDFPLTTEAMLAAVTTPTMILHGTADPICDYAGNAARTYTNLGTDDRYLITAVDVGHDAFATWQTIPQHFAAAFFGKYLKGDETYAPYLTPDGLAGWDSPPLVWGPYEGQ
;
A
#
# COMPACT_ATOMS: atom_id res chain seq x y z
N ALA A 1 -0.28 -3.27 -6.83
CA ALA A 1 0.68 -2.72 -7.82
C ALA A 1 1.63 -1.69 -7.20
N ALA A 2 1.14 -0.64 -6.48
CA ALA A 2 2.00 0.44 -5.99
C ALA A 2 3.12 -0.06 -5.05
N PHE A 3 2.78 -0.89 -4.07
CA PHE A 3 3.76 -1.43 -3.14
C PHE A 3 4.71 -2.46 -3.78
N GLN A 4 4.30 -3.15 -4.83
CA GLN A 4 5.19 -4.01 -5.60
C GLN A 4 6.30 -3.23 -6.31
N MET A 5 6.03 -1.97 -6.71
CA MET A 5 7.06 -1.08 -7.26
C MET A 5 8.13 -0.72 -6.23
N LEU A 6 7.81 -0.77 -4.93
CA LEU A 6 8.75 -0.63 -3.83
C LEU A 6 9.50 -1.95 -3.53
N GLY A 7 9.27 -2.99 -4.33
CA GLY A 7 9.88 -4.30 -4.15
C GLY A 7 9.28 -5.12 -3.01
N LEU A 8 8.10 -4.73 -2.50
CA LEU A 8 7.31 -5.55 -1.59
C LEU A 8 6.71 -6.68 -2.40
N LEU A 9 7.43 -7.79 -2.47
CA LEU A 9 6.98 -8.98 -3.17
C LEU A 9 6.29 -9.93 -2.20
N ARG A 10 5.31 -10.64 -2.73
CA ARG A 10 4.63 -11.69 -2.00
C ARG A 10 5.62 -12.80 -1.67
N ASP A 11 5.77 -13.10 -0.39
CA ASP A 11 6.43 -14.31 0.08
C ASP A 11 5.37 -15.42 0.19
N PRO A 12 5.38 -16.44 -0.71
CA PRO A 12 4.36 -17.47 -0.70
C PRO A 12 4.42 -18.37 0.54
N ALA A 13 5.61 -18.57 1.11
CA ALA A 13 5.77 -19.38 2.30
C ALA A 13 5.18 -18.66 3.51
N HIS A 14 5.41 -17.33 3.61
CA HIS A 14 4.81 -16.50 4.65
C HIS A 14 3.29 -16.47 4.51
N LEU A 15 2.76 -16.26 3.30
CA LEU A 15 1.32 -16.27 3.06
C LEU A 15 0.68 -17.60 3.42
N ALA A 16 1.28 -18.72 2.99
CA ALA A 16 0.75 -20.06 3.28
C ALA A 16 0.70 -20.34 4.79
N SER A 17 1.75 -19.97 5.52
CA SER A 17 1.81 -20.09 6.98
C SER A 17 0.75 -19.21 7.64
N TRP A 18 0.67 -17.94 7.23
CA TRP A 18 -0.28 -17.00 7.78
C TRP A 18 -1.73 -17.46 7.57
N CYS A 19 -2.07 -17.92 6.37
CA CYS A 19 -3.41 -18.43 6.06
C CYS A 19 -3.76 -19.70 6.84
N ALA A 20 -2.78 -20.58 7.12
CA ALA A 20 -2.98 -21.76 7.94
C ALA A 20 -3.29 -21.40 9.40
N ASP A 21 -2.60 -20.38 9.92
CA ASP A 21 -2.76 -19.93 11.31
C ASP A 21 -4.03 -19.08 11.52
N HIS A 22 -4.60 -18.53 10.43
CA HIS A 22 -5.77 -17.63 10.45
C HIS A 22 -6.91 -18.17 9.56
N SER A 23 -7.16 -19.45 9.62
CA SER A 23 -8.17 -20.12 8.79
C SER A 23 -9.62 -19.67 9.04
N ASP A 24 -9.87 -18.98 10.15
CA ASP A 24 -11.13 -18.33 10.51
C ASP A 24 -11.36 -17.00 9.79
N LEU A 25 -10.30 -16.36 9.32
CA LEU A 25 -10.37 -15.12 8.57
C LEU A 25 -10.57 -15.45 7.09
N LYS A 26 -11.64 -14.90 6.51
CA LYS A 26 -11.90 -14.97 5.07
C LYS A 26 -11.04 -13.95 4.31
N ALA A 27 -9.75 -13.94 4.58
CA ALA A 27 -8.85 -13.07 3.82
C ALA A 27 -8.90 -13.51 2.35
N TRP A 28 -9.16 -12.54 1.48
CA TRP A 28 -9.28 -12.77 0.03
C TRP A 28 -8.11 -13.59 -0.52
N ASP A 29 -6.89 -13.25 -0.12
CA ASP A 29 -5.68 -13.90 -0.60
C ASP A 29 -5.51 -15.35 -0.14
N CYS A 30 -6.19 -15.75 0.96
CA CYS A 30 -6.22 -17.14 1.42
C CYS A 30 -7.27 -17.99 0.68
N ALA A 31 -8.31 -17.37 0.14
CA ALA A 31 -9.39 -18.03 -0.56
C ALA A 31 -9.09 -18.32 -2.04
N VAL A 32 -8.11 -17.62 -2.61
CA VAL A 32 -7.76 -17.72 -4.02
C VAL A 32 -6.51 -18.59 -4.16
N PRO A 33 -6.59 -19.72 -4.89
CA PRO A 33 -5.40 -20.54 -5.17
C PRO A 33 -4.29 -19.67 -5.79
N PRO A 34 -3.02 -19.89 -5.45
CA PRO A 34 -1.89 -19.08 -5.94
C PRO A 34 -1.73 -19.06 -7.48
N HIS A 35 -2.53 -19.82 -8.20
CA HIS A 35 -2.52 -19.98 -9.66
C HIS A 35 -3.85 -19.66 -10.35
N SER A 36 -4.82 -19.03 -9.66
CA SER A 36 -6.06 -18.65 -10.34
C SER A 36 -5.80 -17.48 -11.29
N GLU A 37 -5.97 -17.75 -12.58
CA GLU A 37 -5.61 -16.86 -13.70
C GLU A 37 -6.45 -15.55 -13.80
N GLY A 38 -7.34 -15.29 -12.87
CA GLY A 38 -8.37 -14.25 -13.06
C GLY A 38 -8.05 -12.86 -12.52
N MET A 39 -7.21 -12.68 -11.52
CA MET A 39 -7.06 -11.38 -10.85
C MET A 39 -5.62 -10.95 -10.55
N TYR A 40 -4.63 -11.81 -10.79
CA TYR A 40 -3.23 -11.48 -10.52
C TYR A 40 -2.37 -11.59 -11.76
N VAL A 41 -2.60 -10.70 -12.72
CA VAL A 41 -1.74 -10.48 -13.89
C VAL A 41 -0.29 -10.12 -13.52
N TYR A 42 0.01 -10.04 -12.23
CA TYR A 42 1.34 -9.64 -11.72
C TYR A 42 2.24 -10.81 -11.31
N ALA A 43 1.73 -12.04 -11.37
CA ALA A 43 2.52 -13.23 -11.06
C ALA A 43 2.97 -13.98 -12.34
N SER A 44 3.37 -13.25 -13.37
CA SER A 44 3.97 -13.88 -14.55
C SER A 44 5.42 -14.35 -14.32
N TRP A 45 5.97 -14.06 -13.13
CA TRP A 45 7.28 -14.57 -12.74
C TRP A 45 7.08 -15.74 -11.79
N PRO A 46 7.59 -16.95 -12.11
CA PRO A 46 7.63 -18.04 -11.18
C PRO A 46 8.34 -17.62 -9.89
N PHE A 47 7.82 -18.01 -8.74
CA PHE A 47 8.42 -17.64 -7.45
C PHE A 47 9.88 -18.10 -7.31
N GLU A 48 10.20 -19.23 -7.92
CA GLU A 48 11.56 -19.76 -7.97
C GLU A 48 12.52 -18.81 -8.68
N ASP A 49 12.07 -18.15 -9.76
CA ASP A 49 12.88 -17.15 -10.49
C ASP A 49 13.11 -15.90 -9.64
N ILE A 50 12.10 -15.48 -8.88
CA ILE A 50 12.23 -14.33 -7.97
C ILE A 50 13.21 -14.65 -6.83
N ALA A 51 13.12 -15.84 -6.23
CA ALA A 51 14.05 -16.29 -5.20
C ALA A 51 15.48 -16.35 -5.72
N ALA A 52 15.67 -16.89 -6.94
CA ALA A 52 16.97 -16.93 -7.59
C ALA A 52 17.52 -15.54 -7.89
N TYR A 53 16.67 -14.63 -8.35
CA TYR A 53 17.04 -13.24 -8.62
C TYR A 53 17.44 -12.50 -7.33
N ARG A 54 16.69 -12.67 -6.24
CA ARG A 54 17.05 -12.12 -4.94
C ARG A 54 18.43 -12.61 -4.47
N ALA A 55 18.68 -13.91 -4.61
CA ALA A 55 19.98 -14.50 -4.26
C ALA A 55 21.12 -13.91 -5.11
N GLN A 56 20.90 -13.66 -6.40
CA GLN A 56 21.88 -12.99 -7.27
C GLN A 56 22.18 -11.56 -6.82
N LEU A 57 21.18 -10.85 -6.28
CA LEU A 57 21.33 -9.50 -5.74
C LEU A 57 21.95 -9.48 -4.32
N GLY A 58 22.16 -10.64 -3.71
CA GLY A 58 22.67 -10.75 -2.34
C GLY A 58 21.71 -10.15 -1.30
N LEU A 59 20.42 -10.27 -1.52
CA LEU A 59 19.40 -9.72 -0.61
C LEU A 59 19.09 -10.72 0.50
N ASP A 60 19.36 -10.32 1.73
CA ASP A 60 18.99 -11.06 2.92
C ASP A 60 17.49 -10.98 3.23
N ASN A 61 17.02 -11.91 4.05
CA ASN A 61 15.68 -11.80 4.63
C ASN A 61 15.67 -10.80 5.79
N LEU A 62 14.48 -10.27 6.10
CA LEU A 62 14.26 -9.48 7.28
C LEU A 62 14.28 -10.34 8.55
N PRO A 63 14.38 -9.75 9.76
CA PRO A 63 14.48 -10.50 11.01
C PRO A 63 13.29 -11.44 11.28
N ASP A 64 12.11 -11.16 10.74
CA ASP A 64 10.93 -12.02 10.80
C ASP A 64 10.92 -13.15 9.75
N GLY A 65 11.99 -13.26 8.94
CA GLY A 65 12.13 -14.24 7.88
C GLY A 65 11.49 -13.84 6.56
N SER A 66 10.73 -12.75 6.51
CA SER A 66 10.13 -12.24 5.28
C SER A 66 11.17 -11.64 4.34
N TRP A 67 10.77 -11.42 3.09
CA TRP A 67 11.67 -10.86 2.09
C TRP A 67 11.87 -9.35 2.27
N ALA A 68 13.14 -8.92 2.34
CA ALA A 68 13.45 -7.50 2.28
C ALA A 68 12.95 -6.89 0.95
N PRO A 69 12.36 -5.68 0.97
CA PRO A 69 11.98 -4.98 -0.25
C PRO A 69 13.22 -4.67 -1.10
N PHE A 70 13.09 -4.83 -2.42
CA PHE A 70 14.15 -4.47 -3.37
C PHE A 70 13.60 -3.59 -4.50
N GLY A 71 13.06 -2.47 -4.13
CA GLY A 71 12.53 -1.49 -5.09
C GLY A 71 13.60 -0.88 -5.97
N ASP A 72 13.19 -0.36 -7.11
CA ASP A 72 14.08 0.43 -7.97
C ASP A 72 14.35 1.79 -7.29
N ALA A 73 15.62 2.10 -7.03
CA ALA A 73 16.04 3.36 -6.39
C ALA A 73 15.66 4.63 -7.19
N ARG A 74 15.24 4.48 -8.45
CA ARG A 74 14.70 5.59 -9.26
C ARG A 74 13.26 5.96 -8.88
N ILE A 75 12.55 5.08 -8.14
CA ILE A 75 11.21 5.36 -7.61
C ILE A 75 11.38 6.25 -6.38
N ARG A 76 11.03 7.51 -6.51
CA ARG A 76 11.23 8.53 -5.48
C ARG A 76 9.97 8.88 -4.69
N ALA A 77 8.81 8.44 -5.13
CA ALA A 77 7.54 8.64 -4.45
C ALA A 77 6.51 7.62 -4.93
N VAL A 78 5.62 7.17 -4.05
CA VAL A 78 4.57 6.19 -4.36
C VAL A 78 3.22 6.70 -3.87
N LEU A 79 2.23 6.69 -4.75
CA LEU A 79 0.83 6.89 -4.42
C LEU A 79 0.07 5.56 -4.58
N ALA A 80 -0.50 5.07 -3.49
CA ALA A 80 -1.33 3.88 -3.47
C ALA A 80 -2.80 4.26 -3.26
N MET A 81 -3.67 3.82 -4.18
CA MET A 81 -5.11 4.03 -4.09
C MET A 81 -5.77 2.69 -3.78
N ALA A 82 -6.54 2.64 -2.69
CA ALA A 82 -7.20 1.44 -2.18
C ALA A 82 -6.25 0.21 -2.21
N PRO A 83 -5.07 0.28 -1.57
CA PRO A 83 -4.14 -0.85 -1.59
C PRO A 83 -4.73 -2.07 -0.90
N CYS A 84 -4.46 -3.24 -1.48
CA CYS A 84 -4.72 -4.56 -0.91
C CYS A 84 -3.38 -5.25 -0.70
N ASP A 85 -2.77 -5.07 0.43
CA ASP A 85 -1.45 -5.62 0.75
C ASP A 85 -1.45 -6.58 1.95
N PHE A 86 -2.50 -6.54 2.75
CA PHE A 86 -2.71 -7.49 3.85
C PHE A 86 -3.33 -8.79 3.33
N PRO A 87 -2.87 -9.97 3.76
CA PRO A 87 -1.77 -10.25 4.71
C PRO A 87 -0.39 -10.41 4.06
N LEU A 88 -0.20 -9.98 2.83
CA LEU A 88 0.97 -10.26 2.01
C LEU A 88 2.23 -9.52 2.42
N THR A 89 2.06 -8.37 3.08
CA THR A 89 3.18 -7.57 3.59
C THR A 89 3.26 -7.68 5.10
N THR A 90 4.44 -8.02 5.62
CA THR A 90 4.69 -8.01 7.06
C THR A 90 4.98 -6.59 7.54
N GLU A 91 4.89 -6.38 8.85
CA GLU A 91 5.27 -5.10 9.46
C GLU A 91 6.75 -4.80 9.23
N ALA A 92 7.61 -5.83 9.27
CA ALA A 92 9.03 -5.68 8.98
C ALA A 92 9.27 -5.23 7.53
N MET A 93 8.51 -5.77 6.56
CA MET A 93 8.58 -5.32 5.16
C MET A 93 8.14 -3.86 5.02
N LEU A 94 7.07 -3.46 5.69
CA LEU A 94 6.58 -2.08 5.67
C LEU A 94 7.57 -1.12 6.33
N ALA A 95 8.14 -1.51 7.48
CA ALA A 95 9.16 -0.74 8.17
C ALA A 95 10.45 -0.52 7.35
N ALA A 96 10.74 -1.41 6.41
CA ALA A 96 11.87 -1.27 5.50
C ALA A 96 11.60 -0.31 4.32
N VAL A 97 10.37 0.18 4.13
CA VAL A 97 10.02 1.16 3.10
C VAL A 97 10.38 2.56 3.59
N THR A 98 11.35 3.19 2.95
CA THR A 98 11.81 4.56 3.25
C THR A 98 11.42 5.58 2.18
N THR A 99 10.78 5.14 1.11
CA THR A 99 10.31 6.01 0.02
C THR A 99 9.07 6.79 0.47
N PRO A 100 8.98 8.10 0.19
CA PRO A 100 7.77 8.89 0.44
C PRO A 100 6.54 8.20 -0.14
N THR A 101 5.53 8.00 0.70
CA THR A 101 4.34 7.20 0.35
C THR A 101 3.06 7.90 0.76
N MET A 102 2.14 8.04 -0.19
CA MET A 102 0.78 8.49 0.05
C MET A 102 -0.21 7.35 -0.19
N ILE A 103 -1.19 7.23 0.69
CA ILE A 103 -2.28 6.28 0.60
C ILE A 103 -3.61 7.05 0.54
N LEU A 104 -4.45 6.71 -0.44
CA LEU A 104 -5.86 7.13 -0.49
C LEU A 104 -6.72 5.89 -0.27
N HIS A 105 -7.60 5.90 0.73
CA HIS A 105 -8.43 4.72 1.03
C HIS A 105 -9.79 5.10 1.60
N GLY A 106 -10.79 4.26 1.34
CA GLY A 106 -12.13 4.43 1.85
C GLY A 106 -12.43 3.52 3.04
N THR A 107 -13.19 4.02 4.04
CA THR A 107 -13.48 3.23 5.25
C THR A 107 -14.50 2.12 5.01
N ALA A 108 -15.33 2.21 3.97
CA ALA A 108 -16.33 1.21 3.60
C ALA A 108 -15.88 0.30 2.44
N ASP A 109 -14.57 0.10 2.29
CA ASP A 109 -14.00 -0.77 1.26
C ASP A 109 -14.30 -2.25 1.59
N PRO A 110 -15.15 -2.95 0.79
CA PRO A 110 -15.51 -4.34 1.06
C PRO A 110 -14.48 -5.35 0.52
N ILE A 111 -13.50 -4.89 -0.26
CA ILE A 111 -12.51 -5.74 -0.93
C ILE A 111 -11.19 -5.71 -0.15
N CYS A 112 -10.73 -4.51 0.16
CA CYS A 112 -9.48 -4.29 0.87
C CYS A 112 -9.78 -3.61 2.19
N ASP A 113 -10.04 -4.40 3.22
CA ASP A 113 -10.38 -3.90 4.56
C ASP A 113 -9.48 -2.72 4.97
N TYR A 114 -10.12 -1.64 5.41
CA TYR A 114 -9.43 -0.39 5.75
C TYR A 114 -8.41 -0.56 6.87
N ALA A 115 -8.80 -1.25 7.95
CA ALA A 115 -7.95 -1.40 9.12
C ALA A 115 -6.72 -2.26 8.82
N GLY A 116 -6.91 -3.40 8.14
CA GLY A 116 -5.84 -4.33 7.79
C GLY A 116 -4.92 -3.82 6.68
N ASN A 117 -5.45 -3.01 5.76
CA ASN A 117 -4.66 -2.51 4.64
C ASN A 117 -4.17 -1.07 4.85
N ALA A 118 -5.01 -0.07 4.72
CA ALA A 118 -4.56 1.32 4.72
C ALA A 118 -4.02 1.81 6.06
N ALA A 119 -4.77 1.61 7.15
CA ALA A 119 -4.37 2.09 8.46
C ALA A 119 -3.13 1.36 8.99
N ARG A 120 -3.11 0.02 8.85
CA ARG A 120 -1.96 -0.80 9.23
C ARG A 120 -0.72 -0.45 8.41
N THR A 121 -0.86 -0.32 7.09
CA THR A 121 0.25 0.04 6.20
C THR A 121 0.81 1.40 6.58
N TYR A 122 -0.03 2.43 6.69
CA TYR A 122 0.38 3.77 7.09
C TYR A 122 1.13 3.77 8.42
N THR A 123 0.65 3.03 9.41
CA THR A 123 1.24 2.98 10.75
C THR A 123 2.64 2.36 10.74
N ASN A 124 2.88 1.37 9.88
CA ASN A 124 4.10 0.58 9.86
C ASN A 124 5.13 1.02 8.81
N LEU A 125 4.82 1.97 7.91
CA LEU A 125 5.80 2.49 6.95
C LEU A 125 7.01 3.10 7.68
N GLY A 126 8.21 2.74 7.22
CA GLY A 126 9.49 3.21 7.77
C GLY A 126 9.92 4.60 7.34
N THR A 127 9.08 5.33 6.62
CA THR A 127 9.31 6.73 6.23
C THR A 127 8.49 7.69 7.08
N ASP A 128 9.04 8.84 7.44
CA ASP A 128 8.29 9.95 8.05
C ASP A 128 7.45 10.70 7.00
N ASP A 129 7.85 10.64 5.74
CA ASP A 129 7.11 11.19 4.60
C ASP A 129 5.98 10.26 4.17
N ARG A 130 5.06 9.97 5.10
CA ARG A 130 3.90 9.11 4.91
C ARG A 130 2.61 9.89 5.09
N TYR A 131 1.67 9.64 4.19
CA TYR A 131 0.40 10.35 4.11
C TYR A 131 -0.73 9.34 3.98
N LEU A 132 -1.80 9.53 4.74
CA LEU A 132 -3.03 8.78 4.57
C LEU A 132 -4.18 9.77 4.46
N ILE A 133 -4.90 9.74 3.34
CA ILE A 133 -6.15 10.46 3.14
C ILE A 133 -7.26 9.43 3.19
N THR A 134 -8.02 9.45 4.26
CA THR A 134 -9.12 8.55 4.49
C THR A 134 -10.44 9.17 4.05
N ALA A 135 -11.15 8.51 3.14
CA ALA A 135 -12.49 8.91 2.70
C ALA A 135 -13.54 8.13 3.48
N VAL A 136 -14.36 8.82 4.27
CA VAL A 136 -15.35 8.19 5.14
C VAL A 136 -16.54 7.67 4.32
N ASP A 137 -17.01 6.46 4.65
CA ASP A 137 -18.12 5.75 3.99
C ASP A 137 -17.94 5.50 2.49
N VAL A 138 -16.69 5.34 2.05
CA VAL A 138 -16.30 5.18 0.66
C VAL A 138 -15.78 3.78 0.38
N GLY A 139 -16.24 3.18 -0.73
CA GLY A 139 -15.83 1.84 -1.17
C GLY A 139 -14.58 1.83 -2.07
N HIS A 140 -14.19 0.62 -2.49
CA HIS A 140 -12.96 0.34 -3.25
C HIS A 140 -12.80 1.15 -4.55
N ASP A 141 -13.84 1.16 -5.38
CA ASP A 141 -13.75 1.71 -6.75
C ASP A 141 -13.91 3.23 -6.82
N ALA A 142 -14.18 3.89 -5.69
CA ALA A 142 -14.48 5.32 -5.68
C ALA A 142 -13.33 6.16 -6.24
N PHE A 143 -12.09 5.81 -5.94
CA PHE A 143 -10.93 6.56 -6.43
C PHE A 143 -10.69 6.41 -7.93
N ALA A 144 -11.25 5.39 -8.57
CA ALA A 144 -11.24 5.25 -10.03
C ALA A 144 -12.30 6.15 -10.69
N THR A 145 -13.42 6.41 -9.99
CA THR A 145 -14.55 7.22 -10.48
C THR A 145 -14.45 8.69 -10.04
N TRP A 146 -13.90 8.98 -8.88
CA TRP A 146 -13.71 10.33 -8.36
C TRP A 146 -12.38 10.91 -8.82
N GLN A 147 -12.39 11.55 -9.95
CA GLN A 147 -11.14 12.07 -10.52
C GLN A 147 -10.55 13.23 -9.73
N THR A 148 -11.39 14.08 -9.10
CA THR A 148 -10.92 15.33 -8.48
C THR A 148 -10.04 15.10 -7.24
N ILE A 149 -10.47 14.22 -6.32
CA ILE A 149 -9.71 13.95 -5.08
C ILE A 149 -8.35 13.32 -5.38
N PRO A 150 -8.26 12.19 -6.11
CA PRO A 150 -6.97 11.60 -6.44
C PRO A 150 -6.07 12.55 -7.23
N GLN A 151 -6.62 13.32 -8.18
CA GLN A 151 -5.84 14.26 -8.98
C GLN A 151 -5.23 15.38 -8.15
N HIS A 152 -6.01 15.94 -7.21
CA HIS A 152 -5.52 16.99 -6.32
C HIS A 152 -4.35 16.52 -5.47
N PHE A 153 -4.54 15.43 -4.74
CA PHE A 153 -3.50 14.92 -3.84
C PHE A 153 -2.31 14.32 -4.60
N ALA A 154 -2.55 13.69 -5.76
CA ALA A 154 -1.46 13.24 -6.62
C ALA A 154 -0.62 14.41 -7.15
N ALA A 155 -1.28 15.49 -7.59
CA ALA A 155 -0.55 16.68 -8.07
C ALA A 155 0.28 17.32 -6.95
N ALA A 156 -0.28 17.44 -5.74
CA ALA A 156 0.42 17.98 -4.59
C ALA A 156 1.61 17.08 -4.19
N PHE A 157 1.37 15.78 -4.05
CA PHE A 157 2.38 14.82 -3.62
C PHE A 157 3.53 14.70 -4.62
N PHE A 158 3.25 14.46 -5.89
CA PHE A 158 4.28 14.36 -6.91
C PHE A 158 4.92 15.72 -7.23
N GLY A 159 4.19 16.83 -7.07
CA GLY A 159 4.76 18.18 -7.15
C GLY A 159 5.87 18.38 -6.13
N LYS A 160 5.63 18.03 -4.88
CA LYS A 160 6.62 18.10 -3.82
C LYS A 160 7.79 17.14 -4.06
N TYR A 161 7.51 15.83 -4.20
CA TYR A 161 8.58 14.82 -4.15
C TYR A 161 9.30 14.55 -5.47
N LEU A 162 8.67 14.78 -6.62
CA LEU A 162 9.33 14.59 -7.90
C LEU A 162 9.87 15.86 -8.52
N LYS A 163 9.18 17.00 -8.32
CA LYS A 163 9.62 18.29 -8.84
C LYS A 163 10.45 19.10 -7.82
N GLY A 164 10.34 18.76 -6.52
CA GLY A 164 10.97 19.52 -5.45
C GLY A 164 10.32 20.89 -5.21
N ASP A 165 9.04 21.01 -5.53
CA ASP A 165 8.30 22.29 -5.45
C ASP A 165 7.56 22.36 -4.10
N GLU A 166 8.15 23.11 -3.15
CA GLU A 166 7.60 23.28 -1.81
C GLU A 166 6.29 24.09 -1.77
N THR A 167 5.87 24.72 -2.87
CA THR A 167 4.55 25.37 -2.93
C THR A 167 3.40 24.37 -2.80
N TYR A 168 3.67 23.09 -3.00
CA TYR A 168 2.70 22.02 -2.77
C TYR A 168 2.59 21.54 -1.31
N ALA A 169 3.58 21.86 -0.46
CA ALA A 169 3.60 21.38 0.92
C ALA A 169 2.34 21.73 1.75
N PRO A 170 1.71 22.90 1.63
CA PRO A 170 0.47 23.21 2.36
C PRO A 170 -0.71 22.28 2.05
N TYR A 171 -0.76 21.70 0.86
CA TYR A 171 -1.82 20.76 0.47
C TYR A 171 -1.61 19.35 1.06
N LEU A 172 -0.42 19.10 1.61
CA LEU A 172 -0.02 17.84 2.24
C LEU A 172 -0.02 17.97 3.76
N THR A 173 -1.04 18.59 4.30
CA THR A 173 -1.28 18.81 5.73
C THR A 173 -2.75 18.58 6.06
N PRO A 174 -3.15 18.42 7.33
CA PRO A 174 -4.56 18.36 7.71
C PRO A 174 -5.38 19.54 7.19
N ASP A 175 -4.80 20.74 7.17
CA ASP A 175 -5.48 21.95 6.65
C ASP A 175 -5.71 21.86 5.13
N GLY A 176 -4.93 21.05 4.42
CA GLY A 176 -5.13 20.78 3.00
C GLY A 176 -6.40 20.01 2.66
N LEU A 177 -7.11 19.49 3.68
CA LEU A 177 -8.44 18.89 3.52
C LEU A 177 -9.58 19.91 3.56
N ALA A 178 -9.31 21.18 3.79
CA ALA A 178 -10.35 22.20 3.86
C ALA A 178 -11.13 22.28 2.56
N GLY A 179 -12.47 22.22 2.67
CA GLY A 179 -13.38 22.25 1.50
C GLY A 179 -13.68 20.89 0.87
N TRP A 180 -13.17 19.80 1.42
CA TRP A 180 -13.51 18.43 1.00
C TRP A 180 -14.55 17.82 1.95
N ASP A 181 -15.82 18.22 1.78
CA ASP A 181 -16.90 17.82 2.68
C ASP A 181 -17.74 16.65 2.16
N SER A 182 -17.60 16.30 0.87
CA SER A 182 -18.39 15.22 0.25
C SER A 182 -17.56 14.43 -0.77
N PRO A 183 -17.08 13.26 -0.38
CA PRO A 183 -17.18 12.64 0.95
C PRO A 183 -16.33 13.38 1.99
N PRO A 184 -16.63 13.20 3.29
CA PRO A 184 -15.75 13.70 4.34
C PRO A 184 -14.37 13.04 4.23
N LEU A 185 -13.31 13.84 4.26
CA LEU A 185 -11.95 13.37 4.26
C LEU A 185 -11.31 13.54 5.65
N VAL A 186 -10.53 12.57 6.06
CA VAL A 186 -9.76 12.58 7.30
C VAL A 186 -8.28 12.40 6.99
N TRP A 187 -7.45 13.17 7.68
CA TRP A 187 -6.01 13.04 7.61
C TRP A 187 -5.53 11.99 8.61
N GLY A 188 -4.85 10.97 8.09
CA GLY A 188 -4.39 9.86 8.91
C GLY A 188 -5.45 8.78 9.13
N PRO A 189 -5.19 7.85 10.08
CA PRO A 189 -6.11 6.78 10.43
C PRO A 189 -7.44 7.32 10.98
N TYR A 190 -8.54 6.72 10.54
CA TYR A 190 -9.88 7.03 11.04
C TYR A 190 -10.26 6.08 12.17
N GLU A 191 -10.47 6.62 13.35
CA GLU A 191 -10.80 5.86 14.58
C GLU A 191 -12.31 5.81 14.85
N GLY A 192 -13.12 6.33 13.95
CA GLY A 192 -14.55 6.41 14.11
C GLY A 192 -15.25 5.14 13.64
N GLN A 193 -15.29 4.13 14.51
CA GLN A 193 -16.42 3.18 14.65
C GLN A 193 -16.40 2.50 16.00
#